data_7b76ff226bb6b4b826a2e19ed4d7f2e8
#
_entry.id   7b76ff226bb6b4b826a2e19ed4d7f2e8
#
_cell.length_a   1.000
_cell.length_b   1.000
_cell.length_c   1.000
_cell.angle_alpha   90.00
_cell.angle_beta   90.00
_cell.angle_gamma   90.00
#
_symmetry.space_group_name_H-M   'P 1'
#
loop_
_entity.id
_entity.type
_entity.pdbx_description
1 polymer ?
#
loop_
_entity_poly.entity_id
_entity_poly.type
_entity_poly.pdbx_seq_one_letter_code
_entity_poly.pdbx_strand_id
1 'polypeptide(L)'
;MTRARPPTSAKVIELNLPMPDHAREDLVWLQSHDLSDALSSIVGSAELIDSGDLTDDQRRLFAGILLRKTGRLSALVNNAVALQRLETGHRELDIAPVDLRSLIERAVLAAGEDGERPIEVHVLAELPLVSAEAEAIHEVLANFLSNARRFSPDGGAISITVRVVADMVEVSIQDHGIGIEAVDLPKLFHKFYRADRGVGRHTPGAGLGLAITHTIVEAHGGRVAVSSKGLGKGARFRFTLPISRPDARSSDVLIIEDEAWFASILKVEFAAQGLSTVRAADAETAERLLLDMAPRAIVLDLALPGLQGEDFLARMWAGGGKRLPVVVLTVKNLDPDEISALEAEGAIAVLPKEAGAPQAAVALIAEVLALERAAG
;
A
#
# COMPACT_ATOMS: atom_id res chain seq x y z
N MET A 1 45.07 0.73 -32.75
CA MET A 1 43.72 0.11 -32.66
C MET A 1 43.51 -0.33 -31.23
N THR A 2 42.91 0.52 -30.44
CA THR A 2 42.66 0.31 -28.99
C THR A 2 41.29 -0.35 -28.85
N ARG A 3 41.25 -1.62 -28.40
CA ARG A 3 40.00 -2.31 -28.13
C ARG A 3 39.31 -1.66 -26.94
N ALA A 4 38.13 -1.12 -27.16
CA ALA A 4 37.24 -0.64 -26.11
C ALA A 4 36.83 -1.83 -25.23
N ARG A 5 37.00 -1.73 -23.90
CA ARG A 5 36.46 -2.65 -22.91
C ARG A 5 34.93 -2.57 -22.97
N PRO A 6 34.23 -3.73 -22.89
CA PRO A 6 32.77 -3.72 -22.80
C PRO A 6 32.33 -3.03 -21.50
N PRO A 7 31.15 -2.38 -21.47
CA PRO A 7 30.64 -1.72 -20.30
C PRO A 7 30.41 -2.75 -19.18
N THR A 8 30.93 -2.44 -18.00
CA THR A 8 30.76 -3.24 -16.78
C THR A 8 29.27 -3.46 -16.54
N SER A 9 28.80 -4.68 -16.69
CA SER A 9 27.42 -5.07 -16.44
C SER A 9 27.06 -4.70 -14.99
N ALA A 10 25.91 -4.02 -14.81
CA ALA A 10 25.37 -3.74 -13.49
C ALA A 10 25.20 -5.07 -12.73
N LYS A 11 25.82 -5.17 -11.55
CA LYS A 11 25.64 -6.34 -10.70
C LYS A 11 24.20 -6.27 -10.15
N VAL A 12 23.33 -7.12 -10.66
CA VAL A 12 21.99 -7.37 -10.11
C VAL A 12 22.17 -8.42 -9.04
N ILE A 13 21.80 -8.13 -7.81
CA ILE A 13 21.78 -9.11 -6.72
C ILE A 13 20.31 -9.42 -6.46
N GLU A 14 19.87 -10.59 -6.86
CA GLU A 14 18.62 -11.19 -6.41
C GLU A 14 18.89 -11.83 -5.05
N LEU A 15 18.22 -11.33 -4.02
CA LEU A 15 18.37 -11.82 -2.65
C LEU A 15 17.34 -12.91 -2.42
N ASN A 16 17.83 -14.14 -2.37
CA ASN A 16 17.12 -15.30 -1.83
C ASN A 16 17.83 -15.64 -0.51
N LEU A 17 17.67 -14.79 0.51
CA LEU A 17 18.33 -14.98 1.81
C LEU A 17 17.34 -15.62 2.78
N PRO A 18 17.67 -16.80 3.36
CA PRO A 18 16.95 -17.26 4.55
C PRO A 18 17.20 -16.26 5.68
N MET A 19 16.15 -15.80 6.33
CA MET A 19 16.23 -14.89 7.47
C MET A 19 16.93 -15.60 8.65
N PRO A 20 17.98 -15.02 9.24
CA PRO A 20 18.60 -15.59 10.43
C PRO A 20 17.70 -15.39 11.67
N ASP A 21 17.72 -16.38 12.54
CA ASP A 21 16.93 -16.57 13.75
C ASP A 21 17.41 -15.65 14.91
N HIS A 22 17.30 -14.30 14.77
CA HIS A 22 17.85 -13.34 15.73
C HIS A 22 16.83 -12.37 16.36
N ALA A 23 15.58 -12.82 16.55
CA ALA A 23 14.52 -12.00 17.17
C ALA A 23 14.87 -11.42 18.56
N ARG A 24 15.83 -12.00 19.28
CA ARG A 24 16.31 -11.48 20.59
C ARG A 24 17.37 -10.39 20.46
N GLU A 25 18.24 -10.45 19.48
CA GLU A 25 19.27 -9.44 19.23
C GLU A 25 18.67 -8.15 18.66
N ASP A 26 17.62 -8.25 17.87
CA ASP A 26 16.92 -7.13 17.25
C ASP A 26 16.26 -6.18 18.29
N LEU A 27 15.72 -6.73 19.39
CA LEU A 27 15.15 -5.95 20.50
C LEU A 27 16.20 -5.19 21.32
N VAL A 28 17.39 -5.75 21.47
CA VAL A 28 18.50 -5.13 22.23
C VAL A 28 19.07 -3.94 21.43
N TRP A 29 19.08 -4.02 20.12
CA TRP A 29 19.56 -2.93 19.26
C TRP A 29 18.60 -1.73 19.21
N LEU A 30 17.29 -1.96 19.25
CA LEU A 30 16.27 -0.90 19.42
C LEU A 30 16.45 -0.10 20.71
N GLN A 31 17.10 -0.66 21.73
CA GLN A 31 17.27 -0.02 23.03
C GLN A 31 18.44 0.98 23.11
N SER A 32 19.42 0.96 22.19
CA SER A 32 20.70 1.56 22.57
C SER A 32 21.04 2.94 22.01
N HIS A 33 20.56 3.40 20.87
CA HIS A 33 21.04 4.73 20.39
C HIS A 33 19.92 5.63 19.84
N ASP A 34 19.18 5.21 18.83
CA ASP A 34 18.21 6.07 18.15
C ASP A 34 16.96 6.38 18.99
N LEU A 35 16.53 5.43 19.84
CA LEU A 35 15.44 5.62 20.81
C LEU A 35 15.87 6.56 21.94
N SER A 36 17.06 6.33 22.51
CA SER A 36 17.59 7.16 23.59
C SER A 36 17.81 8.60 23.14
N ASP A 37 18.35 8.80 21.93
CA ASP A 37 18.57 10.14 21.35
C ASP A 37 17.25 10.85 21.04
N ALA A 38 16.25 10.14 20.54
CA ALA A 38 14.94 10.72 20.29
C ALA A 38 14.25 11.10 21.59
N LEU A 39 14.25 10.20 22.58
CA LEU A 39 13.69 10.45 23.91
C LEU A 39 14.39 11.58 24.64
N SER A 40 15.73 11.60 24.66
CA SER A 40 16.51 12.68 25.27
C SER A 40 16.21 14.04 24.63
N SER A 41 16.07 14.08 23.29
CA SER A 41 15.70 15.31 22.58
C SER A 41 14.26 15.75 22.90
N ILE A 42 13.33 14.81 23.06
CA ILE A 42 11.93 15.08 23.42
C ILE A 42 11.90 15.65 24.85
N VAL A 43 12.53 14.97 25.81
CA VAL A 43 12.57 15.38 27.22
C VAL A 43 13.22 16.75 27.35
N GLY A 44 14.42 16.94 26.77
CA GLY A 44 15.13 18.22 26.85
C GLY A 44 14.39 19.38 26.21
N SER A 45 13.68 19.14 25.07
CA SER A 45 12.84 20.18 24.46
C SER A 45 11.60 20.51 25.31
N ALA A 46 11.01 19.49 25.96
CA ALA A 46 9.87 19.68 26.87
C ALA A 46 10.29 20.45 28.13
N GLU A 47 11.41 20.09 28.75
CA GLU A 47 11.99 20.79 29.92
C GLU A 47 12.29 22.26 29.62
N LEU A 48 12.85 22.55 28.43
CA LEU A 48 13.11 23.92 28.00
C LEU A 48 11.81 24.71 27.82
N ILE A 49 10.77 24.12 27.25
CA ILE A 49 9.46 24.76 27.09
C ILE A 49 8.83 25.04 28.45
N ASP A 50 8.98 24.12 29.43
CA ASP A 50 8.41 24.21 30.78
C ASP A 50 9.13 25.24 31.65
N SER A 51 10.43 25.50 31.42
CA SER A 51 11.23 26.45 32.19
C SER A 51 10.71 27.89 32.15
N GLY A 52 9.89 28.25 31.17
CA GLY A 52 9.24 29.54 31.08
C GLY A 52 10.10 30.68 30.52
N ASP A 53 11.40 30.53 30.43
CA ASP A 53 12.37 31.57 30.06
C ASP A 53 12.58 31.76 28.55
N LEU A 54 11.71 31.12 27.72
CA LEU A 54 11.86 31.14 26.27
C LEU A 54 11.05 32.29 25.62
N THR A 55 11.64 32.87 24.58
CA THR A 55 10.88 33.74 23.64
C THR A 55 9.85 32.91 22.87
N ASP A 56 8.83 33.56 22.29
CA ASP A 56 7.80 32.88 21.49
C ASP A 56 8.38 32.13 20.28
N ASP A 57 9.42 32.67 19.65
CA ASP A 57 10.10 32.03 18.53
C ASP A 57 10.88 30.78 18.97
N GLN A 58 11.55 30.85 20.10
CA GLN A 58 12.24 29.69 20.70
C GLN A 58 11.23 28.61 21.09
N ARG A 59 10.10 28.98 21.68
CA ARG A 59 9.03 28.04 22.05
C ARG A 59 8.47 27.33 20.82
N ARG A 60 8.21 28.06 19.73
CA ARG A 60 7.79 27.48 18.45
C ARG A 60 8.84 26.52 17.87
N LEU A 61 10.11 26.89 17.93
CA LEU A 61 11.22 26.06 17.46
C LEU A 61 11.28 24.74 18.23
N PHE A 62 11.26 24.77 19.57
CA PHE A 62 11.31 23.56 20.40
C PHE A 62 10.05 22.72 20.26
N ALA A 63 8.86 23.30 20.16
CA ALA A 63 7.62 22.60 19.86
C ALA A 63 7.71 21.88 18.49
N GLY A 64 8.27 22.52 17.48
CA GLY A 64 8.51 21.91 16.18
C GLY A 64 9.51 20.74 16.23
N ILE A 65 10.57 20.84 17.05
CA ILE A 65 11.50 19.74 17.29
C ILE A 65 10.78 18.57 17.97
N LEU A 66 9.99 18.86 19.00
CA LEU A 66 9.22 17.89 19.76
C LEU A 66 8.27 17.10 18.86
N LEU A 67 7.45 17.80 18.05
CA LEU A 67 6.53 17.16 17.11
C LEU A 67 7.24 16.26 16.08
N ARG A 68 8.35 16.72 15.50
CA ARG A 68 9.13 15.91 14.55
C ARG A 68 9.73 14.68 15.21
N LYS A 69 10.28 14.80 16.43
CA LYS A 69 10.92 13.68 17.16
C LYS A 69 9.89 12.68 17.65
N THR A 70 8.73 13.13 18.13
CA THR A 70 7.63 12.25 18.54
C THR A 70 7.05 11.50 17.33
N GLY A 71 6.82 12.18 16.20
CA GLY A 71 6.38 11.53 14.98
C GLY A 71 7.37 10.46 14.49
N ARG A 72 8.68 10.74 14.58
CA ARG A 72 9.72 9.74 14.28
C ARG A 72 9.67 8.54 15.21
N LEU A 73 9.52 8.76 16.53
CA LEU A 73 9.42 7.69 17.51
C LEU A 73 8.19 6.81 17.26
N SER A 74 7.04 7.43 16.99
CA SER A 74 5.81 6.70 16.65
C SER A 74 5.99 5.83 15.40
N ALA A 75 6.62 6.36 14.35
CA ALA A 75 6.93 5.58 13.14
C ALA A 75 7.85 4.40 13.43
N LEU A 76 8.87 4.57 14.31
CA LEU A 76 9.78 3.51 14.74
C LEU A 76 9.04 2.37 15.45
N VAL A 77 8.19 2.73 16.42
CA VAL A 77 7.39 1.75 17.19
C VAL A 77 6.41 1.01 16.27
N ASN A 78 5.69 1.74 15.43
CA ASN A 78 4.74 1.15 14.49
C ASN A 78 5.44 0.18 13.51
N ASN A 79 6.59 0.56 12.98
CA ASN A 79 7.39 -0.28 12.09
C ASN A 79 7.91 -1.54 12.79
N ALA A 80 8.36 -1.43 14.04
CA ALA A 80 8.81 -2.58 14.81
C ALA A 80 7.67 -3.55 15.11
N VAL A 81 6.49 -3.03 15.49
CA VAL A 81 5.29 -3.83 15.75
C VAL A 81 4.78 -4.48 14.47
N ALA A 82 4.74 -3.76 13.34
CA ALA A 82 4.34 -4.30 12.04
C ALA A 82 5.26 -5.45 11.60
N LEU A 83 6.57 -5.24 11.70
CA LEU A 83 7.56 -6.26 11.38
C LEU A 83 7.40 -7.51 12.25
N GLN A 84 7.24 -7.35 13.57
CA GLN A 84 7.05 -8.45 14.49
C GLN A 84 5.76 -9.25 14.17
N ARG A 85 4.65 -8.56 13.87
CA ARG A 85 3.39 -9.21 13.50
C ARG A 85 3.49 -10.02 12.21
N LEU A 86 4.21 -9.50 11.22
CA LEU A 86 4.45 -10.19 9.94
C LEU A 86 5.35 -11.43 10.14
N GLU A 87 6.44 -11.31 10.92
CA GLU A 87 7.39 -12.42 11.16
C GLU A 87 6.82 -13.55 12.02
N THR A 88 5.96 -13.22 12.96
CA THR A 88 5.33 -14.23 13.84
C THR A 88 4.12 -14.91 13.19
N GLY A 89 3.76 -14.54 11.96
CA GLY A 89 2.58 -15.08 11.27
C GLY A 89 1.25 -14.71 11.93
N HIS A 90 1.26 -13.73 12.86
CA HIS A 90 0.05 -13.29 13.56
C HIS A 90 -0.78 -12.28 12.75
N ARG A 91 -0.32 -11.91 11.56
CA ARG A 91 -1.09 -11.11 10.61
C ARG A 91 -1.43 -11.96 9.40
N GLU A 92 -2.67 -12.37 9.29
CA GLU A 92 -3.21 -12.87 8.04
C GLU A 92 -3.32 -11.69 7.07
N LEU A 93 -2.65 -11.80 5.92
CA LEU A 93 -2.78 -10.83 4.85
C LEU A 93 -4.14 -11.00 4.17
N ASP A 94 -4.84 -9.90 3.98
CA ASP A 94 -6.08 -9.90 3.21
C ASP A 94 -5.75 -9.77 1.71
N ILE A 95 -5.32 -10.88 1.14
CA ILE A 95 -4.95 -10.94 -0.28
C ILE A 95 -6.20 -10.88 -1.15
N ALA A 96 -6.30 -9.84 -1.96
CA ALA A 96 -7.36 -9.62 -2.91
C ALA A 96 -6.79 -9.27 -4.30
N PRO A 97 -7.61 -9.32 -5.38
CA PRO A 97 -7.23 -8.68 -6.63
C PRO A 97 -7.05 -7.17 -6.43
N VAL A 98 -5.95 -6.61 -6.94
CA VAL A 98 -5.62 -5.18 -6.82
C VAL A 98 -5.22 -4.63 -8.17
N ASP A 99 -5.76 -3.47 -8.54
CA ASP A 99 -5.27 -2.67 -9.66
C ASP A 99 -4.01 -1.92 -9.24
N LEU A 100 -2.86 -2.43 -9.68
CA LEU A 100 -1.56 -1.86 -9.33
C LEU A 100 -1.36 -0.46 -9.94
N ARG A 101 -2.05 -0.13 -11.06
CA ARG A 101 -1.98 1.22 -11.66
C ARG A 101 -2.58 2.25 -10.71
N SER A 102 -3.83 2.04 -10.27
CA SER A 102 -4.52 2.89 -9.31
C SER A 102 -3.69 3.07 -8.03
N LEU A 103 -3.12 1.98 -7.52
CA LEU A 103 -2.30 2.01 -6.32
C LEU A 103 -1.02 2.85 -6.47
N ILE A 104 -0.35 2.75 -7.62
CA ILE A 104 0.84 3.58 -7.94
C ILE A 104 0.44 5.05 -8.06
N GLU A 105 -0.67 5.36 -8.74
CA GLU A 105 -1.16 6.73 -8.89
C GLU A 105 -1.46 7.37 -7.53
N ARG A 106 -2.12 6.64 -6.62
CA ARG A 106 -2.36 7.08 -5.23
C ARG A 106 -1.05 7.31 -4.48
N ALA A 107 -0.09 6.41 -4.59
CA ALA A 107 1.21 6.55 -3.93
C ALA A 107 2.01 7.75 -4.45
N VAL A 108 1.95 8.03 -5.76
CA VAL A 108 2.56 9.21 -6.38
C VAL A 108 1.90 10.49 -5.90
N LEU A 109 0.56 10.52 -5.85
CA LEU A 109 -0.20 11.66 -5.34
C LEU A 109 0.12 11.93 -3.86
N ALA A 110 0.13 10.89 -3.03
CA ALA A 110 0.48 10.99 -1.61
C ALA A 110 1.93 11.45 -1.38
N ALA A 111 2.85 11.08 -2.26
CA ALA A 111 4.22 11.58 -2.24
C ALA A 111 4.29 13.10 -2.49
N GLY A 112 3.27 13.70 -3.13
CA GLY A 112 3.18 15.12 -3.42
C GLY A 112 4.05 15.55 -4.59
N GLU A 113 3.84 16.79 -5.06
CA GLU A 113 4.65 17.37 -6.12
C GLU A 113 5.97 17.93 -5.56
N ASP A 114 7.06 17.61 -6.24
CA ASP A 114 8.39 18.18 -6.01
C ASP A 114 8.99 18.50 -7.37
N GLY A 115 9.04 19.79 -7.71
CA GLY A 115 9.53 20.26 -9.01
C GLY A 115 10.98 19.90 -9.30
N GLU A 116 11.78 19.65 -8.25
CA GLU A 116 13.18 19.21 -8.39
C GLU A 116 13.30 17.70 -8.62
N ARG A 117 12.30 16.92 -8.19
CA ARG A 117 12.26 15.45 -8.26
C ARG A 117 10.91 14.98 -8.80
N PRO A 118 10.59 15.29 -10.06
CA PRO A 118 9.35 14.83 -10.66
C PRO A 118 9.31 13.29 -10.71
N ILE A 119 8.12 12.72 -10.50
CA ILE A 119 7.90 11.27 -10.61
C ILE A 119 7.31 10.98 -11.98
N GLU A 120 8.05 10.22 -12.79
CA GLU A 120 7.63 9.77 -14.11
C GLU A 120 7.15 8.34 -14.03
N VAL A 121 5.91 8.08 -14.47
CA VAL A 121 5.29 6.75 -14.40
C VAL A 121 5.17 6.16 -15.80
N HIS A 122 5.85 5.06 -16.04
CA HIS A 122 5.85 4.31 -17.29
C HIS A 122 5.20 2.95 -17.08
N VAL A 123 3.91 2.88 -17.33
CA VAL A 123 3.12 1.65 -17.19
C VAL A 123 2.73 1.17 -18.57
N LEU A 124 2.92 -0.12 -18.86
CA LEU A 124 2.39 -0.75 -20.07
C LEU A 124 0.87 -0.60 -20.11
N ALA A 125 0.30 -0.52 -21.31
CA ALA A 125 -1.10 -0.14 -21.55
C ALA A 125 -2.10 -1.00 -20.76
N GLU A 126 -1.85 -2.30 -20.65
CA GLU A 126 -2.71 -3.23 -19.91
C GLU A 126 -1.86 -4.02 -18.90
N LEU A 127 -2.10 -3.76 -17.61
CA LEU A 127 -1.54 -4.56 -16.52
C LEU A 127 -2.61 -5.55 -16.04
N PRO A 128 -2.25 -6.81 -15.78
CA PRO A 128 -3.15 -7.70 -15.05
C PRO A 128 -3.33 -7.22 -13.60
N LEU A 129 -4.45 -7.59 -12.98
CA LEU A 129 -4.59 -7.45 -11.54
C LEU A 129 -3.54 -8.29 -10.83
N VAL A 130 -3.09 -7.85 -9.66
CA VAL A 130 -2.14 -8.58 -8.80
C VAL A 130 -2.84 -9.10 -7.54
N SER A 131 -2.36 -10.23 -7.01
CA SER A 131 -2.83 -10.75 -5.72
C SER A 131 -2.08 -10.06 -4.60
N ALA A 132 -2.73 -9.14 -3.90
CA ALA A 132 -2.08 -8.35 -2.86
C ALA A 132 -3.07 -7.81 -1.80
N GLU A 133 -2.54 -7.40 -0.65
CA GLU A 133 -3.21 -6.48 0.27
C GLU A 133 -2.83 -5.05 -0.13
N ALA A 134 -3.83 -4.26 -0.58
CA ALA A 134 -3.61 -2.94 -1.19
C ALA A 134 -2.81 -1.99 -0.28
N GLU A 135 -3.17 -1.89 1.00
CA GLU A 135 -2.50 -1.00 1.95
C GLU A 135 -1.05 -1.41 2.23
N ALA A 136 -0.76 -2.70 2.31
CA ALA A 136 0.60 -3.20 2.50
C ALA A 136 1.50 -2.85 1.29
N ILE A 137 0.98 -2.98 0.08
CA ILE A 137 1.73 -2.61 -1.14
C ILE A 137 1.83 -1.10 -1.29
N HIS A 138 0.82 -0.32 -0.86
CA HIS A 138 0.94 1.14 -0.79
C HIS A 138 2.09 1.56 0.14
N GLU A 139 2.25 0.90 1.30
CA GLU A 139 3.40 1.13 2.20
C GLU A 139 4.75 0.82 1.54
N VAL A 140 4.84 -0.27 0.76
CA VAL A 140 6.03 -0.63 -0.03
C VAL A 140 6.38 0.49 -1.01
N LEU A 141 5.40 0.98 -1.78
CA LEU A 141 5.58 2.06 -2.75
C LEU A 141 6.00 3.36 -2.06
N ALA A 142 5.32 3.76 -0.99
CA ALA A 142 5.63 4.95 -0.21
C ALA A 142 7.06 4.92 0.35
N ASN A 143 7.52 3.77 0.85
CA ASN A 143 8.87 3.60 1.36
C ASN A 143 9.92 3.75 0.24
N PHE A 144 9.72 3.13 -0.92
CA PHE A 144 10.66 3.29 -2.04
C PHE A 144 10.68 4.70 -2.59
N LEU A 145 9.53 5.36 -2.74
CA LEU A 145 9.44 6.76 -3.20
C LEU A 145 10.09 7.73 -2.22
N SER A 146 9.84 7.55 -0.92
CA SER A 146 10.48 8.32 0.13
C SER A 146 12.01 8.16 0.11
N ASN A 147 12.51 6.93 -0.07
CA ASN A 147 13.93 6.67 -0.20
C ASN A 147 14.52 7.31 -1.47
N ALA A 148 13.86 7.19 -2.61
CA ALA A 148 14.29 7.80 -3.87
C ALA A 148 14.45 9.32 -3.75
N ARG A 149 13.49 10.01 -3.11
CA ARG A 149 13.57 11.46 -2.84
C ARG A 149 14.67 11.81 -1.86
N ARG A 150 14.76 11.07 -0.76
CA ARG A 150 15.73 11.31 0.30
C ARG A 150 17.17 11.19 -0.17
N PHE A 151 17.44 10.23 -1.03
CA PHE A 151 18.79 9.94 -1.51
C PHE A 151 19.14 10.58 -2.84
N SER A 152 18.29 11.50 -3.34
CA SER A 152 18.55 12.35 -4.51
C SER A 152 18.63 13.82 -4.10
N PRO A 153 19.66 14.25 -3.32
CA PRO A 153 19.77 15.62 -2.81
C PRO A 153 19.90 16.65 -3.92
N ASP A 154 20.54 16.28 -5.04
CA ASP A 154 20.77 17.16 -6.19
C ASP A 154 19.58 17.18 -7.17
N GLY A 155 18.44 16.62 -6.79
CA GLY A 155 17.25 16.52 -7.64
C GLY A 155 17.33 15.37 -8.66
N GLY A 156 16.57 15.48 -9.73
CA GLY A 156 16.47 14.50 -10.82
C GLY A 156 15.19 13.68 -10.76
N ALA A 157 14.69 13.26 -11.93
CA ALA A 157 13.46 12.50 -12.05
C ALA A 157 13.55 11.15 -11.35
N ILE A 158 12.45 10.76 -10.67
CA ILE A 158 12.24 9.40 -10.16
C ILE A 158 11.39 8.69 -11.19
N SER A 159 11.87 7.57 -11.72
CA SER A 159 11.16 6.81 -12.75
C SER A 159 10.56 5.53 -12.16
N ILE A 160 9.24 5.38 -12.30
CA ILE A 160 8.51 4.14 -11.99
C ILE A 160 8.24 3.42 -13.31
N THR A 161 8.69 2.19 -13.43
CA THR A 161 8.40 1.34 -14.60
C THR A 161 7.72 0.07 -14.14
N VAL A 162 6.62 -0.30 -14.79
CA VAL A 162 5.85 -1.52 -14.49
C VAL A 162 5.82 -2.40 -15.72
N ARG A 163 6.08 -3.70 -15.53
CA ARG A 163 6.06 -4.69 -16.62
C ARG A 163 5.60 -6.06 -16.11
N VAL A 164 5.05 -6.83 -17.02
CA VAL A 164 4.75 -8.25 -16.78
C VAL A 164 5.99 -9.08 -17.05
N VAL A 165 6.34 -9.98 -16.13
CA VAL A 165 7.47 -10.90 -16.21
C VAL A 165 6.98 -12.30 -15.80
N ALA A 166 6.76 -13.16 -16.78
CA ALA A 166 6.13 -14.48 -16.59
C ALA A 166 4.74 -14.35 -15.91
N ASP A 167 4.55 -14.94 -14.75
CA ASP A 167 3.33 -14.91 -13.93
C ASP A 167 3.34 -13.84 -12.83
N MET A 168 4.24 -12.87 -12.95
CA MET A 168 4.45 -11.78 -12.00
C MET A 168 4.35 -10.41 -12.67
N VAL A 169 3.96 -9.41 -11.91
CA VAL A 169 4.13 -8.00 -12.28
C VAL A 169 5.34 -7.45 -11.53
N GLU A 170 6.32 -6.92 -12.25
CA GLU A 170 7.49 -6.26 -11.68
C GLU A 170 7.28 -4.74 -11.67
N VAL A 171 7.48 -4.12 -10.51
CA VAL A 171 7.58 -2.66 -10.34
C VAL A 171 9.04 -2.30 -10.10
N SER A 172 9.53 -1.33 -10.83
CA SER A 172 10.90 -0.80 -10.74
C SER A 172 10.86 0.70 -10.46
N ILE A 173 11.47 1.12 -9.36
CA ILE A 173 11.62 2.54 -8.99
C ILE A 173 13.10 2.87 -9.09
N GLN A 174 13.44 3.83 -9.96
CA GLN A 174 14.79 4.28 -10.19
C GLN A 174 14.95 5.74 -9.82
N ASP A 175 15.97 6.03 -9.03
CA ASP A 175 16.44 7.37 -8.70
C ASP A 175 17.77 7.70 -9.42
N HIS A 176 18.14 9.00 -9.42
CA HIS A 176 19.39 9.53 -9.94
C HIS A 176 20.26 10.11 -8.82
N GLY A 177 20.10 9.59 -7.60
CA GLY A 177 20.75 10.09 -6.39
C GLY A 177 22.19 9.62 -6.21
N ILE A 178 22.59 9.61 -4.93
CA ILE A 178 23.97 9.32 -4.48
C ILE A 178 24.49 7.93 -4.87
N GLY A 179 23.60 7.02 -5.25
CA GLY A 179 23.96 5.62 -5.56
C GLY A 179 24.38 4.80 -4.34
N ILE A 180 24.73 3.54 -4.59
CA ILE A 180 25.03 2.55 -3.55
C ILE A 180 26.31 1.81 -3.90
N GLU A 181 27.21 1.65 -2.94
CA GLU A 181 28.41 0.85 -3.13
C GLU A 181 28.07 -0.65 -3.21
N ALA A 182 28.83 -1.40 -4.01
CA ALA A 182 28.57 -2.83 -4.23
C ALA A 182 28.63 -3.67 -2.94
N VAL A 183 29.43 -3.24 -1.95
CA VAL A 183 29.57 -3.91 -0.64
C VAL A 183 28.35 -3.75 0.24
N ASP A 184 27.55 -2.70 0.02
CA ASP A 184 26.35 -2.39 0.81
C ASP A 184 25.09 -3.05 0.24
N LEU A 185 25.05 -3.29 -1.09
CA LEU A 185 23.87 -3.85 -1.77
C LEU A 185 23.29 -5.11 -1.08
N PRO A 186 24.09 -6.13 -0.68
CA PRO A 186 23.56 -7.33 -0.05
C PRO A 186 22.96 -7.10 1.35
N LYS A 187 23.28 -5.98 1.98
CA LYS A 187 22.92 -5.70 3.38
C LYS A 187 21.72 -4.76 3.51
N LEU A 188 21.30 -4.11 2.42
CA LEU A 188 20.29 -3.05 2.47
C LEU A 188 18.94 -3.48 3.05
N PHE A 189 18.57 -4.74 2.88
CA PHE A 189 17.31 -5.29 3.38
C PHE A 189 17.44 -5.92 4.78
N HIS A 190 18.66 -5.91 5.37
CA HIS A 190 18.82 -6.32 6.76
C HIS A 190 18.25 -5.26 7.68
N LYS A 191 17.62 -5.71 8.76
CA LYS A 191 17.08 -4.82 9.79
C LYS A 191 18.18 -3.93 10.34
N PHE A 192 17.85 -2.66 10.58
CA PHE A 192 18.74 -1.64 11.14
C PHE A 192 19.99 -1.31 10.31
N TYR A 193 20.16 -1.94 9.15
CA TYR A 193 21.29 -1.65 8.31
C TYR A 193 21.20 -0.25 7.68
N ARG A 194 22.30 0.47 7.73
CA ARG A 194 22.49 1.78 7.11
C ARG A 194 23.87 1.85 6.49
N ALA A 195 23.98 2.35 5.28
CA ALA A 195 25.27 2.63 4.67
C ALA A 195 25.92 3.81 5.40
N ASP A 196 27.03 3.58 6.11
CA ASP A 196 27.67 4.53 7.03
C ASP A 196 28.41 5.69 6.36
N ARG A 197 28.28 5.88 5.04
CA ARG A 197 29.07 6.82 4.26
C ARG A 197 28.25 7.90 3.60
N GLY A 198 28.78 9.12 3.52
CA GLY A 198 28.19 10.25 2.85
C GLY A 198 26.92 10.79 3.49
N VAL A 199 25.92 11.15 2.68
CA VAL A 199 24.62 11.69 3.11
C VAL A 199 23.86 10.72 4.02
N GLY A 200 24.11 9.41 3.91
CA GLY A 200 23.47 8.38 4.73
C GLY A 200 23.71 8.56 6.25
N ARG A 201 24.84 9.12 6.65
CA ARG A 201 25.19 9.35 8.07
C ARG A 201 24.32 10.41 8.75
N HIS A 202 23.89 11.42 8.00
CA HIS A 202 23.08 12.54 8.50
C HIS A 202 21.59 12.43 8.16
N THR A 203 21.20 11.41 7.39
CA THR A 203 19.82 11.21 6.96
C THR A 203 19.04 10.48 8.05
N PRO A 204 17.97 11.05 8.62
CA PRO A 204 17.23 10.40 9.70
C PRO A 204 16.51 9.14 9.20
N GLY A 205 16.62 8.01 9.91
CA GLY A 205 15.93 6.75 9.61
C GLY A 205 16.47 5.60 10.44
N ALA A 206 15.60 4.65 10.82
CA ALA A 206 15.95 3.50 11.68
C ALA A 206 16.58 2.32 10.94
N GLY A 207 16.65 2.36 9.61
CA GLY A 207 17.08 1.20 8.83
C GLY A 207 16.07 0.04 8.81
N LEU A 208 14.80 0.30 9.14
CA LEU A 208 13.73 -0.72 9.14
C LEU A 208 12.90 -0.73 7.86
N GLY A 209 12.77 0.39 7.16
CA GLY A 209 11.85 0.51 6.03
C GLY A 209 12.09 -0.53 4.92
N LEU A 210 13.34 -0.73 4.50
CA LEU A 210 13.65 -1.73 3.47
C LEU A 210 13.45 -3.17 3.97
N ALA A 211 13.73 -3.45 5.24
CA ALA A 211 13.46 -4.76 5.83
C ALA A 211 11.94 -5.06 5.87
N ILE A 212 11.12 -4.07 6.25
CA ILE A 212 9.65 -4.17 6.20
C ILE A 212 9.18 -4.41 4.77
N THR A 213 9.66 -3.61 3.81
CA THR A 213 9.35 -3.79 2.39
C THR A 213 9.65 -5.22 1.91
N HIS A 214 10.81 -5.77 2.30
CA HIS A 214 11.20 -7.13 1.95
C HIS A 214 10.20 -8.13 2.55
N THR A 215 9.91 -8.04 3.84
CA THR A 215 8.98 -8.96 4.53
C THR A 215 7.57 -8.89 3.93
N ILE A 216 7.06 -7.67 3.65
CA ILE A 216 5.75 -7.50 3.00
C ILE A 216 5.73 -8.19 1.64
N VAL A 217 6.69 -7.90 0.77
CA VAL A 217 6.73 -8.44 -0.59
C VAL A 217 6.88 -9.97 -0.58
N GLU A 218 7.72 -10.53 0.29
CA GLU A 218 7.86 -11.99 0.45
C GLU A 218 6.57 -12.63 0.94
N ALA A 219 5.89 -12.03 1.90
CA ALA A 219 4.60 -12.51 2.40
C ALA A 219 3.50 -12.52 1.32
N HIS A 220 3.66 -11.69 0.26
CA HIS A 220 2.82 -11.71 -0.94
C HIS A 220 3.30 -12.68 -2.03
N GLY A 221 4.29 -13.52 -1.75
CA GLY A 221 4.87 -14.44 -2.74
C GLY A 221 5.75 -13.75 -3.79
N GLY A 222 6.10 -12.50 -3.58
CA GLY A 222 6.95 -11.70 -4.45
C GLY A 222 8.44 -11.78 -4.10
N ARG A 223 9.25 -10.97 -4.79
CA ARG A 223 10.69 -10.83 -4.54
C ARG A 223 11.09 -9.37 -4.63
N VAL A 224 12.09 -8.98 -3.84
CA VAL A 224 12.69 -7.63 -3.88
C VAL A 224 14.10 -7.73 -4.43
N ALA A 225 14.51 -6.73 -5.20
CA ALA A 225 15.86 -6.63 -5.71
C ALA A 225 16.32 -5.16 -5.74
N VAL A 226 17.63 -4.94 -5.60
CA VAL A 226 18.26 -3.64 -5.73
C VAL A 226 19.45 -3.70 -6.66
N SER A 227 19.68 -2.63 -7.39
CA SER A 227 20.88 -2.48 -8.22
C SER A 227 21.35 -1.03 -8.24
N SER A 228 22.66 -0.83 -8.26
CA SER A 228 23.30 0.48 -8.48
C SER A 228 24.59 0.28 -9.26
N LYS A 229 24.95 1.27 -10.06
CA LYS A 229 26.25 1.27 -10.78
C LYS A 229 27.38 1.87 -9.92
N GLY A 230 27.13 2.17 -8.65
CA GLY A 230 28.05 2.80 -7.72
C GLY A 230 27.66 4.23 -7.36
N LEU A 231 28.52 4.88 -6.57
CA LEU A 231 28.27 6.24 -6.08
C LEU A 231 28.07 7.24 -7.22
N GLY A 232 27.13 8.16 -7.01
CA GLY A 232 26.75 9.18 -8.00
C GLY A 232 26.03 8.65 -9.25
N LYS A 233 25.54 7.39 -9.21
CA LYS A 233 24.88 6.75 -10.36
C LYS A 233 23.43 6.35 -10.05
N GLY A 234 22.87 6.82 -8.94
CA GLY A 234 21.54 6.45 -8.49
C GLY A 234 21.40 4.98 -8.14
N ALA A 235 20.19 4.59 -7.79
CA ALA A 235 19.82 3.23 -7.47
C ALA A 235 18.50 2.84 -8.16
N ARG A 236 18.30 1.54 -8.32
CA ARG A 236 17.06 0.96 -8.84
C ARG A 236 16.59 -0.11 -7.87
N PHE A 237 15.44 0.11 -7.27
CA PHE A 237 14.73 -0.86 -6.45
C PHE A 237 13.64 -1.52 -7.29
N ARG A 238 13.43 -2.81 -7.11
CA ARG A 238 12.43 -3.59 -7.82
C ARG A 238 11.73 -4.52 -6.86
N PHE A 239 10.45 -4.74 -7.11
CA PHE A 239 9.72 -5.82 -6.47
C PHE A 239 8.75 -6.47 -7.45
N THR A 240 8.34 -7.70 -7.15
CA THR A 240 7.39 -8.46 -7.96
C THR A 240 6.17 -8.83 -7.12
N LEU A 241 5.01 -8.93 -7.78
CA LEU A 241 3.79 -9.44 -7.19
C LEU A 241 3.17 -10.49 -8.11
N PRO A 242 2.54 -11.55 -7.58
CA PRO A 242 1.85 -12.54 -8.38
C PRO A 242 0.67 -11.90 -9.13
N ILE A 243 0.50 -12.29 -10.39
CA ILE A 243 -0.71 -11.95 -11.15
C ILE A 243 -1.89 -12.61 -10.45
N SER A 244 -2.92 -11.81 -10.18
CA SER A 244 -4.18 -12.33 -9.66
C SER A 244 -4.88 -13.14 -10.75
N ARG A 245 -5.25 -14.37 -10.40
CA ARG A 245 -6.11 -15.23 -11.22
C ARG A 245 -7.34 -15.58 -10.39
N PRO A 246 -8.18 -14.57 -10.07
CA PRO A 246 -9.37 -14.88 -9.30
C PRO A 246 -10.19 -15.91 -10.07
N ASP A 247 -10.74 -16.86 -9.35
CA ASP A 247 -11.79 -17.72 -9.90
C ASP A 247 -13.11 -16.90 -10.01
N ALA A 248 -12.95 -15.69 -10.59
CA ALA A 248 -13.92 -14.62 -10.61
C ALA A 248 -15.15 -14.98 -11.46
N ARG A 249 -14.98 -15.93 -12.37
CA ARG A 249 -16.08 -16.36 -13.26
C ARG A 249 -17.22 -17.06 -12.51
N SER A 250 -16.99 -17.49 -11.28
CA SER A 250 -17.95 -18.25 -10.46
C SER A 250 -18.40 -17.54 -9.18
N SER A 251 -17.90 -16.35 -8.88
CA SER A 251 -18.30 -15.64 -7.65
C SER A 251 -19.69 -15.04 -7.77
N ASP A 252 -20.54 -15.32 -6.76
CA ASP A 252 -21.92 -14.84 -6.71
C ASP A 252 -22.00 -13.34 -6.42
N VAL A 253 -21.15 -12.83 -5.52
CA VAL A 253 -21.20 -11.45 -5.02
C VAL A 253 -19.85 -10.77 -5.16
N LEU A 254 -19.83 -9.57 -5.73
CA LEU A 254 -18.69 -8.65 -5.70
C LEU A 254 -18.83 -7.71 -4.50
N ILE A 255 -17.85 -7.72 -3.60
CA ILE A 255 -17.77 -6.81 -2.46
C ILE A 255 -16.75 -5.72 -2.82
N ILE A 256 -17.19 -4.45 -2.85
CA ILE A 256 -16.35 -3.29 -3.13
C ILE A 256 -16.20 -2.52 -1.82
N GLU A 257 -15.07 -2.71 -1.15
CA GLU A 257 -14.85 -2.28 0.23
C GLU A 257 -13.34 -2.16 0.49
N ASP A 258 -12.87 -1.00 0.91
CA ASP A 258 -11.45 -0.77 1.17
C ASP A 258 -11.01 -1.28 2.56
N GLU A 259 -11.92 -1.31 3.54
CA GLU A 259 -11.64 -1.84 4.87
C GLU A 259 -11.67 -3.38 4.89
N ALA A 260 -10.47 -3.99 4.93
CA ALA A 260 -10.30 -5.44 4.91
C ALA A 260 -11.09 -6.19 5.99
N TRP A 261 -11.14 -5.64 7.22
CA TRP A 261 -11.85 -6.24 8.33
C TRP A 261 -13.37 -6.30 8.11
N PHE A 262 -13.94 -5.23 7.52
CA PHE A 262 -15.37 -5.18 7.23
C PHE A 262 -15.75 -6.12 6.07
N ALA A 263 -14.93 -6.11 5.01
CA ALA A 263 -15.07 -7.07 3.90
C ALA A 263 -14.99 -8.54 4.38
N SER A 264 -14.12 -8.83 5.35
CA SER A 264 -14.00 -10.19 5.92
C SER A 264 -15.26 -10.61 6.66
N ILE A 265 -15.94 -9.70 7.38
CA ILE A 265 -17.24 -9.99 8.01
C ILE A 265 -18.27 -10.33 6.93
N LEU A 266 -18.41 -9.49 5.89
CA LEU A 266 -19.31 -9.76 4.77
C LEU A 266 -19.04 -11.12 4.12
N LYS A 267 -17.76 -11.44 3.88
CA LYS A 267 -17.34 -12.72 3.29
C LYS A 267 -17.81 -13.91 4.12
N VAL A 268 -17.65 -13.86 5.45
CA VAL A 268 -18.09 -14.91 6.38
C VAL A 268 -19.61 -15.05 6.35
N GLU A 269 -20.33 -13.94 6.40
CA GLU A 269 -21.80 -13.94 6.39
C GLU A 269 -22.35 -14.47 5.06
N PHE A 270 -21.78 -14.08 3.89
CA PHE A 270 -22.17 -14.64 2.60
C PHE A 270 -21.84 -16.13 2.49
N ALA A 271 -20.68 -16.56 2.98
CA ALA A 271 -20.30 -17.97 2.99
C ALA A 271 -21.27 -18.82 3.82
N ALA A 272 -21.81 -18.30 4.94
CA ALA A 272 -22.83 -18.94 5.73
C ALA A 272 -24.16 -19.15 4.96
N GLN A 273 -24.43 -18.32 3.94
CA GLN A 273 -25.56 -18.46 3.00
C GLN A 273 -25.22 -19.29 1.76
N GLY A 274 -24.01 -19.88 1.69
CA GLY A 274 -23.54 -20.64 0.52
C GLY A 274 -23.26 -19.79 -0.71
N LEU A 275 -23.01 -18.49 -0.54
CA LEU A 275 -22.68 -17.55 -1.62
C LEU A 275 -21.17 -17.30 -1.63
N SER A 276 -20.58 -17.45 -2.82
CA SER A 276 -19.18 -17.15 -3.05
C SER A 276 -18.97 -15.63 -3.28
N THR A 277 -17.84 -15.11 -2.80
CA THR A 277 -17.56 -13.69 -2.88
C THR A 277 -16.16 -13.43 -3.46
N VAL A 278 -16.04 -12.30 -4.16
CA VAL A 278 -14.75 -11.71 -4.50
C VAL A 278 -14.73 -10.28 -3.98
N ARG A 279 -13.58 -9.79 -3.53
CA ARG A 279 -13.42 -8.42 -3.04
C ARG A 279 -12.62 -7.57 -4.04
N ALA A 280 -13.05 -6.33 -4.21
CA ALA A 280 -12.27 -5.22 -4.75
C ALA A 280 -12.04 -4.20 -3.64
N ALA A 281 -10.80 -3.71 -3.50
CA ALA A 281 -10.48 -2.71 -2.47
C ALA A 281 -10.70 -1.27 -2.94
N ASP A 282 -11.01 -1.07 -4.22
CA ASP A 282 -11.32 0.22 -4.84
C ASP A 282 -12.22 0.02 -6.06
N ALA A 283 -12.79 1.11 -6.55
CA ALA A 283 -13.71 1.10 -7.68
C ALA A 283 -13.03 0.69 -8.99
N GLU A 284 -11.77 1.09 -9.19
CA GLU A 284 -10.98 0.78 -10.38
C GLU A 284 -10.70 -0.72 -10.51
N THR A 285 -10.40 -1.37 -9.38
CA THR A 285 -10.29 -2.84 -9.31
C THR A 285 -11.63 -3.50 -9.62
N ALA A 286 -12.74 -2.96 -9.08
CA ALA A 286 -14.08 -3.48 -9.36
C ALA A 286 -14.46 -3.37 -10.83
N GLU A 287 -14.22 -2.21 -11.48
CA GLU A 287 -14.43 -2.03 -12.93
C GLU A 287 -13.69 -3.09 -13.74
N ARG A 288 -12.44 -3.37 -13.38
CA ARG A 288 -11.62 -4.37 -14.08
C ARG A 288 -12.12 -5.81 -13.85
N LEU A 289 -12.51 -6.14 -12.62
CA LEU A 289 -13.09 -7.45 -12.32
C LEU A 289 -14.37 -7.68 -13.12
N LEU A 290 -15.22 -6.66 -13.27
CA LEU A 290 -16.46 -6.75 -14.05
C LEU A 290 -16.26 -6.97 -15.54
N LEU A 291 -15.06 -6.75 -16.09
CA LEU A 291 -14.74 -7.12 -17.49
C LEU A 291 -14.65 -8.65 -17.67
N ASP A 292 -14.18 -9.36 -16.65
CA ASP A 292 -13.88 -10.79 -16.71
C ASP A 292 -14.88 -11.66 -15.93
N MET A 293 -15.69 -11.06 -15.04
CA MET A 293 -16.66 -11.76 -14.20
C MET A 293 -18.08 -11.23 -14.40
N ALA A 294 -19.05 -12.08 -14.09
CA ALA A 294 -20.46 -11.73 -14.07
C ALA A 294 -21.04 -12.05 -12.69
N PRO A 295 -20.80 -11.20 -11.67
CA PRO A 295 -21.41 -11.41 -10.37
C PRO A 295 -22.92 -11.29 -10.48
N ARG A 296 -23.62 -11.88 -9.53
CA ARG A 296 -25.08 -11.82 -9.48
C ARG A 296 -25.57 -10.64 -8.62
N ALA A 297 -24.71 -10.13 -7.73
CA ALA A 297 -24.99 -8.98 -6.87
C ALA A 297 -23.71 -8.24 -6.50
N ILE A 298 -23.86 -7.01 -6.02
CA ILE A 298 -22.77 -6.15 -5.57
C ILE A 298 -23.09 -5.61 -4.18
N VAL A 299 -22.09 -5.59 -3.29
CA VAL A 299 -22.06 -4.75 -2.09
C VAL A 299 -21.06 -3.64 -2.34
N LEU A 300 -21.48 -2.39 -2.13
CA LEU A 300 -20.70 -1.20 -2.46
C LEU A 300 -20.56 -0.27 -1.26
N ASP A 301 -19.32 0.03 -0.86
CA ASP A 301 -19.06 1.21 -0.05
C ASP A 301 -19.01 2.48 -0.91
N LEU A 302 -19.50 3.58 -0.39
CA LEU A 302 -19.39 4.89 -1.05
C LEU A 302 -18.07 5.59 -0.74
N ALA A 303 -17.47 5.31 0.43
CA ALA A 303 -16.24 5.96 0.88
C ALA A 303 -15.00 5.20 0.41
N LEU A 304 -14.83 5.09 -0.89
CA LEU A 304 -13.69 4.38 -1.50
C LEU A 304 -12.49 5.30 -1.75
N PRO A 305 -11.27 4.79 -1.73
CA PRO A 305 -10.10 5.52 -2.19
C PRO A 305 -10.11 5.65 -3.73
N GLY A 306 -9.73 6.83 -4.24
CA GLY A 306 -9.75 7.11 -5.68
C GLY A 306 -11.14 7.48 -6.17
N LEU A 307 -11.70 6.70 -7.08
CA LEU A 307 -13.06 6.88 -7.57
C LEU A 307 -14.07 6.57 -6.47
N GLN A 308 -14.93 7.54 -6.15
CA GLN A 308 -15.96 7.36 -5.13
C GLN A 308 -17.04 6.38 -5.57
N GLY A 309 -17.70 5.73 -4.58
CA GLY A 309 -18.71 4.71 -4.88
C GLY A 309 -19.92 5.24 -5.66
N GLU A 310 -20.32 6.49 -5.44
CA GLU A 310 -21.39 7.15 -6.21
C GLU A 310 -21.02 7.24 -7.70
N ASP A 311 -19.81 7.72 -8.00
CA ASP A 311 -19.33 7.85 -9.37
C ASP A 311 -19.19 6.47 -10.04
N PHE A 312 -18.73 5.46 -9.29
CA PHE A 312 -18.67 4.08 -9.76
C PHE A 312 -20.06 3.55 -10.14
N LEU A 313 -21.08 3.74 -9.28
CA LEU A 313 -22.45 3.29 -9.52
C LEU A 313 -23.02 3.95 -10.77
N ALA A 314 -22.84 5.27 -10.91
CA ALA A 314 -23.28 6.01 -12.09
C ALA A 314 -22.62 5.50 -13.41
N ARG A 315 -21.31 5.23 -13.38
CA ARG A 315 -20.56 4.73 -14.55
C ARG A 315 -20.95 3.32 -14.94
N MET A 316 -21.16 2.45 -13.96
CA MET A 316 -21.46 1.05 -14.18
C MET A 316 -22.69 0.85 -15.09
N TRP A 317 -23.67 1.75 -15.01
CA TRP A 317 -24.91 1.66 -15.78
C TRP A 317 -24.91 2.52 -17.04
N ALA A 318 -23.93 3.40 -17.25
CA ALA A 318 -23.85 4.26 -18.44
C ALA A 318 -23.77 3.46 -19.75
N GLY A 319 -23.29 2.21 -19.70
CA GLY A 319 -23.16 1.30 -20.84
C GLY A 319 -24.42 0.51 -21.20
N GLY A 320 -25.56 0.64 -20.49
CA GLY A 320 -26.84 -0.01 -20.82
C GLY A 320 -26.90 -1.52 -20.57
N GLY A 321 -26.07 -2.08 -19.67
CA GLY A 321 -26.08 -3.50 -19.31
C GLY A 321 -27.25 -3.94 -18.43
N LYS A 322 -27.34 -5.27 -18.15
CA LYS A 322 -28.30 -5.80 -17.16
C LYS A 322 -27.97 -5.21 -15.78
N ARG A 323 -28.93 -4.55 -15.16
CA ARG A 323 -28.75 -4.03 -13.81
C ARG A 323 -28.64 -5.17 -12.81
N LEU A 324 -27.55 -5.18 -12.04
CA LEU A 324 -27.35 -6.11 -10.93
C LEU A 324 -27.94 -5.49 -9.66
N PRO A 325 -28.43 -6.30 -8.72
CA PRO A 325 -28.81 -5.79 -7.40
C PRO A 325 -27.56 -5.28 -6.68
N VAL A 326 -27.59 -4.01 -6.25
CA VAL A 326 -26.55 -3.36 -5.50
C VAL A 326 -27.07 -2.98 -4.11
N VAL A 327 -26.40 -3.45 -3.05
CA VAL A 327 -26.61 -2.95 -1.70
C VAL A 327 -25.47 -2.00 -1.35
N VAL A 328 -25.81 -0.76 -1.04
CA VAL A 328 -24.86 0.25 -0.61
C VAL A 328 -24.69 0.17 0.90
N LEU A 329 -23.44 0.13 1.37
CA LEU A 329 -23.05 0.20 2.77
C LEU A 329 -22.15 1.42 2.95
N THR A 330 -22.51 2.37 3.85
CA THR A 330 -21.72 3.61 3.97
C THR A 330 -21.69 4.15 5.40
N VAL A 331 -20.57 4.79 5.74
CA VAL A 331 -20.44 5.61 6.96
C VAL A 331 -20.93 7.05 6.77
N LYS A 332 -21.22 7.45 5.51
CA LYS A 332 -21.72 8.79 5.20
C LYS A 332 -23.15 8.94 5.72
N ASN A 333 -23.44 10.07 6.36
CA ASN A 333 -24.81 10.48 6.64
C ASN A 333 -25.43 11.05 5.35
N LEU A 334 -26.29 10.29 4.72
CA LEU A 334 -26.98 10.68 3.50
C LEU A 334 -28.34 11.26 3.85
N ASP A 335 -28.75 12.30 3.12
CA ASP A 335 -30.10 12.80 3.21
C ASP A 335 -31.07 11.99 2.33
N PRO A 336 -32.40 12.15 2.47
CA PRO A 336 -33.39 11.39 1.70
C PRO A 336 -33.29 11.56 0.19
N ASP A 337 -32.83 12.73 -0.29
CA ASP A 337 -32.68 13.02 -1.72
C ASP A 337 -31.45 12.28 -2.28
N GLU A 338 -30.35 12.23 -1.53
CA GLU A 338 -29.15 11.45 -1.87
C GLU A 338 -29.45 9.94 -1.91
N ILE A 339 -30.21 9.43 -0.93
CA ILE A 339 -30.64 8.02 -0.92
C ILE A 339 -31.50 7.72 -2.16
N SER A 340 -32.47 8.58 -2.47
CA SER A 340 -33.35 8.43 -3.63
C SER A 340 -32.57 8.48 -4.95
N ALA A 341 -31.50 9.28 -5.02
CA ALA A 341 -30.62 9.32 -6.18
C ALA A 341 -29.86 7.97 -6.37
N LEU A 342 -29.31 7.39 -5.32
CA LEU A 342 -28.64 6.10 -5.36
C LEU A 342 -29.62 4.95 -5.75
N GLU A 343 -30.85 5.00 -5.23
CA GLU A 343 -31.89 4.03 -5.62
C GLU A 343 -32.30 4.19 -7.09
N ALA A 344 -32.40 5.42 -7.59
CA ALA A 344 -32.64 5.69 -9.01
C ALA A 344 -31.49 5.18 -9.90
N GLU A 345 -30.29 5.22 -9.41
CA GLU A 345 -29.09 4.65 -10.05
C GLU A 345 -28.99 3.13 -9.92
N GLY A 346 -29.89 2.48 -9.17
CA GLY A 346 -30.01 1.01 -9.12
C GLY A 346 -29.59 0.35 -7.81
N ALA A 347 -29.35 1.13 -6.75
CA ALA A 347 -29.21 0.56 -5.42
C ALA A 347 -30.58 0.00 -4.97
N ILE A 348 -30.59 -1.26 -4.52
CA ILE A 348 -31.80 -1.89 -3.96
C ILE A 348 -31.99 -1.55 -2.48
N ALA A 349 -30.93 -1.13 -1.80
CA ALA A 349 -30.93 -0.62 -0.44
C ALA A 349 -29.68 0.20 -0.16
N VAL A 350 -29.81 1.19 0.70
CA VAL A 350 -28.72 1.98 1.25
C VAL A 350 -28.75 1.82 2.77
N LEU A 351 -27.69 1.26 3.35
CA LEU A 351 -27.60 0.93 4.76
C LEU A 351 -26.40 1.65 5.41
N PRO A 352 -26.57 2.24 6.60
CA PRO A 352 -25.45 2.76 7.36
C PRO A 352 -24.56 1.62 7.87
N LYS A 353 -23.24 1.82 7.90
CA LYS A 353 -22.29 0.84 8.47
C LYS A 353 -22.37 0.84 10.00
N GLU A 354 -23.42 0.24 10.53
CA GLU A 354 -23.68 0.06 11.96
C GLU A 354 -23.66 -1.42 12.36
N ALA A 355 -23.79 -1.72 13.65
CA ALA A 355 -23.90 -3.08 14.14
C ALA A 355 -25.11 -3.78 13.50
N GLY A 356 -24.88 -4.91 12.79
CA GLY A 356 -25.91 -5.66 12.07
C GLY A 356 -26.06 -5.29 10.57
N ALA A 357 -25.39 -4.26 10.08
CA ALA A 357 -25.44 -3.91 8.67
C ALA A 357 -24.93 -5.03 7.72
N PRO A 358 -23.85 -5.76 8.03
CA PRO A 358 -23.42 -6.89 7.22
C PRO A 358 -24.49 -7.96 7.07
N GLN A 359 -25.15 -8.34 8.17
CA GLN A 359 -26.22 -9.34 8.19
C GLN A 359 -27.44 -8.87 7.37
N ALA A 360 -27.81 -7.60 7.50
CA ALA A 360 -28.90 -7.01 6.73
C ALA A 360 -28.61 -7.00 5.22
N ALA A 361 -27.41 -6.57 4.82
CA ALA A 361 -26.99 -6.58 3.42
C ALA A 361 -26.99 -8.00 2.83
N VAL A 362 -26.46 -8.97 3.56
CA VAL A 362 -26.43 -10.37 3.14
C VAL A 362 -27.84 -10.94 3.01
N ALA A 363 -28.74 -10.67 3.96
CA ALA A 363 -30.12 -11.13 3.91
C ALA A 363 -30.85 -10.58 2.68
N LEU A 364 -30.72 -9.27 2.38
CA LEU A 364 -31.33 -8.64 1.21
C LEU A 364 -30.82 -9.26 -0.10
N ILE A 365 -29.52 -9.42 -0.25
CA ILE A 365 -28.92 -10.02 -1.45
C ILE A 365 -29.36 -11.48 -1.60
N ALA A 366 -29.31 -12.26 -0.51
CA ALA A 366 -29.73 -13.67 -0.55
C ALA A 366 -31.19 -13.83 -0.95
N GLU A 367 -32.08 -12.96 -0.47
CA GLU A 367 -33.49 -12.95 -0.84
C GLU A 367 -33.69 -12.65 -2.33
N VAL A 368 -33.04 -11.60 -2.86
CA VAL A 368 -33.12 -11.23 -4.28
C VAL A 368 -32.59 -12.36 -5.17
N LEU A 369 -31.45 -12.95 -4.82
CA LEU A 369 -30.87 -14.04 -5.59
C LEU A 369 -31.69 -15.34 -5.51
N ALA A 370 -32.43 -15.57 -4.42
CA ALA A 370 -33.38 -16.69 -4.30
C ALA A 370 -34.61 -16.50 -5.20
N LEU A 371 -35.13 -15.27 -5.28
CA LEU A 371 -36.26 -14.93 -6.17
C LEU A 371 -35.87 -15.08 -7.65
N GLU A 372 -34.65 -14.69 -8.04
CA GLU A 372 -34.15 -14.93 -9.41
C GLU A 372 -34.08 -16.41 -9.75
N ARG A 373 -33.64 -17.28 -8.80
CA ARG A 373 -33.60 -18.74 -9.01
C ARG A 373 -34.99 -19.36 -9.16
N ALA A 374 -36.02 -18.77 -8.52
CA ALA A 374 -37.37 -19.26 -8.58
C ALA A 374 -38.12 -18.81 -9.85
N ALA A 375 -37.66 -17.76 -10.50
CA ALA A 375 -38.27 -17.17 -11.72
C ALA A 375 -37.65 -17.66 -13.03
N GLY A 376 -36.50 -18.34 -13.02
CA GLY A 376 -35.84 -18.91 -14.19
C GLY A 376 -35.88 -20.43 -14.21
#